data_f2266abe89f64a5c95ad47654e55b70a
#
_entry.id   f2266abe89f64a5c95ad47654e55b70a
#
_cell.length_a   1.000
_cell.length_b   1.000
_cell.length_c   1.000
_cell.angle_alpha   90.00
_cell.angle_beta   90.00
_cell.angle_gamma   90.00
#
_symmetry.space_group_name_H-M   'P 1'
#
loop_
_entity.id
_entity.type
_entity.pdbx_description
1 polymer ?
#
loop_
_entity_poly.entity_id
_entity_poly.type
_entity_poly.pdbx_seq_one_letter_code
_entity_poly.pdbx_strand_id
1 'polypeptide(L)'
;MSVAACAPSGDGNAGRHKAAPPIRFDSIGIASTEGDCANADSACARVNILYPLAESETHHVAADAIHQTVAEWLLGRPGDDTRSASPDTVAAQFIAAFLDFRRANPTRTPRWTLTRAVRVVVDTLGVVTLHGVQEDYEGGAHGMTNTFWASFALATGKRVDVNDLVAPADTGRFRAIVEREFRKRRVFPASVSLADSGFFAETGGRFALPANMGITRHGLTLHYNPYEVAAYAAGPTSLTLPWPTVQDLLRPDGPAAAFAK
;
A
#
# COMPACT_ATOMS: atom_id res chain seq x y z
N MET A 1 -28.59 -74.67 -2.59
CA MET A 1 -27.25 -74.16 -2.99
C MET A 1 -27.42 -72.68 -3.31
N SER A 2 -27.09 -71.81 -2.31
CA SER A 2 -27.14 -70.36 -2.48
C SER A 2 -25.74 -69.85 -2.73
N VAL A 3 -25.58 -69.14 -3.82
CA VAL A 3 -24.30 -68.47 -4.15
C VAL A 3 -24.40 -67.02 -3.66
N ALA A 4 -23.57 -66.64 -2.69
CA ALA A 4 -23.41 -65.28 -2.24
C ALA A 4 -22.46 -64.53 -3.16
N ALA A 5 -22.90 -63.43 -3.73
CA ALA A 5 -22.06 -62.52 -4.49
C ALA A 5 -21.47 -61.47 -3.54
N CYS A 6 -20.13 -61.41 -3.44
CA CYS A 6 -19.42 -60.31 -2.77
C CYS A 6 -19.39 -59.11 -3.68
N ALA A 7 -19.85 -57.95 -3.17
CA ALA A 7 -19.66 -56.63 -3.77
C ALA A 7 -18.31 -56.04 -3.33
N PRO A 8 -17.53 -55.39 -4.20
CA PRO A 8 -16.30 -54.72 -3.80
C PRO A 8 -16.65 -53.38 -3.13
N SER A 9 -16.14 -53.18 -1.93
CA SER A 9 -16.10 -51.88 -1.23
C SER A 9 -15.14 -50.93 -1.96
N GLY A 10 -15.71 -49.97 -2.68
CA GLY A 10 -14.93 -48.90 -3.27
C GLY A 10 -14.56 -47.86 -2.22
N ASP A 11 -13.30 -47.88 -1.77
CA ASP A 11 -12.71 -46.78 -0.97
C ASP A 11 -12.55 -45.55 -1.86
N GLY A 12 -13.57 -44.71 -1.81
CA GLY A 12 -13.53 -43.36 -2.41
C GLY A 12 -12.68 -42.40 -1.59
N ASN A 13 -11.38 -42.52 -1.72
CA ASN A 13 -10.47 -41.46 -1.24
C ASN A 13 -10.55 -40.27 -2.22
N ALA A 14 -11.61 -39.44 -2.09
CA ALA A 14 -11.71 -38.18 -2.76
C ALA A 14 -10.69 -37.23 -2.09
N GLY A 15 -9.48 -37.23 -2.59
CA GLY A 15 -8.46 -36.24 -2.24
C GLY A 15 -9.06 -34.84 -2.37
N ARG A 16 -9.22 -34.16 -1.24
CA ARG A 16 -9.55 -32.73 -1.24
C ARG A 16 -8.42 -32.01 -1.95
N HIS A 17 -8.53 -31.83 -3.24
CA HIS A 17 -7.70 -30.87 -3.95
C HIS A 17 -7.93 -29.51 -3.28
N LYS A 18 -6.93 -29.06 -2.52
CA LYS A 18 -6.91 -27.69 -2.00
C LYS A 18 -6.94 -26.80 -3.21
N ALA A 19 -8.04 -26.07 -3.42
CA ALA A 19 -8.15 -25.16 -4.55
C ALA A 19 -6.93 -24.26 -4.55
N ALA A 20 -6.28 -24.09 -5.70
CA ALA A 20 -5.17 -23.16 -5.84
C ALA A 20 -5.63 -21.76 -5.42
N PRO A 21 -4.75 -20.98 -4.78
CA PRO A 21 -5.10 -19.59 -4.42
C PRO A 21 -5.50 -18.84 -5.69
N PRO A 22 -6.48 -17.94 -5.60
CA PRO A 22 -7.01 -17.25 -6.78
C PRO A 22 -5.98 -16.33 -7.46
N ILE A 23 -4.99 -15.83 -6.72
CA ILE A 23 -3.83 -15.09 -7.24
C ILE A 23 -2.57 -15.67 -6.61
N ARG A 24 -1.55 -15.87 -7.43
CA ARG A 24 -0.21 -16.23 -6.99
C ARG A 24 0.69 -14.99 -7.08
N PHE A 25 1.60 -14.86 -6.13
CA PHE A 25 2.56 -13.75 -6.07
C PHE A 25 3.98 -14.29 -6.06
N ASP A 26 4.76 -13.86 -7.03
CA ASP A 26 6.21 -13.94 -6.99
C ASP A 26 6.80 -12.59 -6.54
N SER A 27 8.06 -12.56 -6.12
CA SER A 27 8.74 -11.34 -5.69
C SER A 27 9.92 -11.03 -6.61
N ILE A 28 9.95 -9.79 -7.09
CA ILE A 28 11.05 -9.26 -7.91
C ILE A 28 11.86 -8.29 -7.05
N GLY A 29 13.18 -8.48 -7.03
CA GLY A 29 14.11 -7.61 -6.33
C GLY A 29 15.18 -7.03 -7.27
N ILE A 30 15.42 -5.71 -7.17
CA ILE A 30 16.49 -5.01 -7.87
C ILE A 30 17.32 -4.29 -6.81
N ALA A 31 18.65 -4.52 -6.82
CA ALA A 31 19.58 -3.86 -5.94
C ALA A 31 20.77 -3.32 -6.75
N SER A 32 21.12 -2.06 -6.50
CA SER A 32 22.27 -1.42 -7.10
C SER A 32 23.02 -0.59 -6.08
N THR A 33 24.34 -0.55 -6.19
CA THR A 33 25.19 0.28 -5.34
C THR A 33 26.29 0.93 -6.18
N GLU A 34 26.67 2.15 -5.81
CA GLU A 34 27.79 2.88 -6.37
C GLU A 34 28.60 3.48 -5.22
N GLY A 35 29.92 3.28 -5.24
CA GLY A 35 30.81 3.71 -4.16
C GLY A 35 30.87 2.73 -2.99
N ASP A 36 31.61 3.11 -1.92
CA ASP A 36 31.78 2.27 -0.72
C ASP A 36 30.63 2.50 0.28
N CYS A 37 29.58 1.71 0.14
CA CYS A 37 28.42 1.78 1.05
C CYS A 37 28.65 1.06 2.40
N ALA A 38 29.76 0.41 2.61
CA ALA A 38 30.12 -0.20 3.90
C ALA A 38 30.68 0.83 4.88
N ASN A 39 31.46 1.78 4.36
CA ASN A 39 32.01 2.88 5.16
C ASN A 39 30.99 4.02 5.29
N ALA A 40 30.62 4.38 6.53
CA ALA A 40 29.62 5.40 6.83
C ALA A 40 29.97 6.80 6.30
N ASP A 41 31.26 7.11 6.24
CA ASP A 41 31.78 8.43 5.83
C ASP A 41 32.04 8.54 4.31
N SER A 42 31.86 7.43 3.58
CA SER A 42 32.09 7.41 2.14
C SER A 42 30.89 7.85 1.33
N ALA A 43 31.15 8.58 0.24
CA ALA A 43 30.16 8.87 -0.78
C ALA A 43 29.66 7.57 -1.42
N CYS A 44 28.37 7.34 -1.35
CA CYS A 44 27.77 6.09 -1.81
C CYS A 44 26.32 6.33 -2.21
N ALA A 45 25.87 5.65 -3.27
CA ALA A 45 24.45 5.53 -3.60
C ALA A 45 24.00 4.07 -3.46
N ARG A 46 22.82 3.85 -2.89
CA ARG A 46 22.20 2.53 -2.77
C ARG A 46 20.75 2.59 -3.23
N VAL A 47 20.39 1.64 -4.07
CA VAL A 47 19.03 1.43 -4.55
C VAL A 47 18.58 0.04 -4.14
N ASN A 48 17.36 -0.05 -3.58
CA ASN A 48 16.67 -1.30 -3.31
C ASN A 48 15.21 -1.17 -3.79
N ILE A 49 14.81 -2.01 -4.72
CA ILE A 49 13.43 -2.07 -5.22
C ILE A 49 12.94 -3.51 -5.03
N LEU A 50 11.79 -3.68 -4.38
CA LEU A 50 11.15 -4.98 -4.14
C LEU A 50 9.64 -4.87 -4.42
N TYR A 51 9.11 -5.75 -5.24
CA TYR A 51 7.68 -5.71 -5.58
C TYR A 51 7.12 -7.07 -5.94
N PRO A 52 5.80 -7.29 -5.75
CA PRO A 52 5.13 -8.51 -6.15
C PRO A 52 4.81 -8.52 -7.65
N LEU A 53 4.92 -9.69 -8.26
CA LEU A 53 4.36 -10.01 -9.55
C LEU A 53 3.12 -10.88 -9.31
N ALA A 54 1.96 -10.40 -9.71
CA ALA A 54 0.67 -11.09 -9.53
C ALA A 54 0.36 -11.95 -10.77
N GLU A 55 -0.03 -13.20 -10.57
CA GLU A 55 -0.46 -14.10 -11.66
C GLU A 55 -1.77 -14.78 -11.28
N SER A 56 -2.73 -14.82 -12.20
CA SER A 56 -3.98 -15.54 -12.03
C SER A 56 -4.63 -15.88 -13.37
N GLU A 57 -5.08 -17.11 -13.49
CA GLU A 57 -5.89 -17.53 -14.64
C GLU A 57 -7.36 -17.12 -14.49
N THR A 58 -7.85 -17.03 -13.25
CA THR A 58 -9.27 -16.76 -12.94
C THR A 58 -9.57 -15.31 -12.62
N HIS A 59 -8.58 -14.55 -12.10
CA HIS A 59 -8.71 -13.14 -11.68
C HIS A 59 -7.70 -12.25 -12.42
N HIS A 60 -7.56 -12.44 -13.75
CA HIS A 60 -6.61 -11.66 -14.56
C HIS A 60 -6.86 -10.16 -14.48
N VAL A 61 -8.13 -9.70 -14.43
CA VAL A 61 -8.45 -8.27 -14.27
C VAL A 61 -7.89 -7.71 -12.97
N ALA A 62 -7.96 -8.47 -11.88
CA ALA A 62 -7.37 -8.05 -10.60
C ALA A 62 -5.84 -8.06 -10.65
N ALA A 63 -5.23 -9.07 -11.28
CA ALA A 63 -3.79 -9.14 -11.47
C ALA A 63 -3.27 -7.95 -12.29
N ASP A 64 -3.94 -7.59 -13.38
CA ASP A 64 -3.60 -6.43 -14.21
C ASP A 64 -3.72 -5.10 -13.44
N ALA A 65 -4.79 -4.92 -12.65
CA ALA A 65 -4.97 -3.74 -11.82
C ALA A 65 -3.91 -3.62 -10.72
N ILE A 66 -3.49 -4.75 -10.15
CA ILE A 66 -2.37 -4.83 -9.20
C ILE A 66 -1.08 -4.42 -9.89
N HIS A 67 -0.77 -4.98 -11.06
CA HIS A 67 0.43 -4.64 -11.84
C HIS A 67 0.48 -3.16 -12.19
N GLN A 68 -0.63 -2.60 -12.67
CA GLN A 68 -0.72 -1.17 -12.97
C GLN A 68 -0.44 -0.32 -11.73
N THR A 69 -1.06 -0.64 -10.58
CA THR A 69 -0.84 0.10 -9.34
C THR A 69 0.60 0.00 -8.84
N VAL A 70 1.20 -1.20 -8.92
CA VAL A 70 2.61 -1.42 -8.57
C VAL A 70 3.52 -0.62 -9.50
N ALA A 71 3.27 -0.65 -10.82
CA ALA A 71 4.05 0.11 -11.79
C ALA A 71 3.93 1.63 -11.57
N GLU A 72 2.73 2.14 -11.32
CA GLU A 72 2.51 3.55 -11.00
C GLU A 72 3.34 4.00 -9.80
N TRP A 73 3.38 3.18 -8.76
CA TRP A 73 4.17 3.44 -7.56
C TRP A 73 5.68 3.35 -7.79
N LEU A 74 6.13 2.33 -8.51
CA LEU A 74 7.56 2.10 -8.72
C LEU A 74 8.18 3.09 -9.71
N LEU A 75 7.45 3.52 -10.75
CA LEU A 75 7.99 4.27 -11.87
C LEU A 75 7.82 5.77 -11.76
N GLY A 76 6.87 6.23 -10.93
CA GLY A 76 6.61 7.63 -10.67
C GLY A 76 7.50 8.22 -9.56
N ARG A 77 7.63 9.54 -9.55
CA ARG A 77 8.11 10.31 -8.39
C ARG A 77 6.94 11.13 -7.83
N PRO A 78 6.75 11.17 -6.50
CA PRO A 78 5.73 12.05 -5.93
C PRO A 78 5.97 13.52 -6.34
N GLY A 79 4.95 14.15 -6.93
CA GLY A 79 5.03 15.54 -7.39
C GLY A 79 5.68 15.74 -8.75
N ASP A 80 6.01 14.66 -9.48
CA ASP A 80 6.56 14.71 -10.84
C ASP A 80 5.67 13.87 -11.78
N ASP A 81 5.30 14.44 -12.92
CA ASP A 81 4.50 13.76 -13.95
C ASP A 81 5.37 12.81 -14.81
N THR A 82 6.69 12.85 -14.65
CA THR A 82 7.60 11.97 -15.40
C THR A 82 7.60 10.56 -14.80
N ARG A 83 7.59 9.57 -15.69
CA ARG A 83 7.69 8.14 -15.32
C ARG A 83 8.88 7.51 -16.00
N SER A 84 9.62 6.71 -15.26
CA SER A 84 10.65 5.85 -15.81
C SER A 84 10.04 4.70 -16.62
N ALA A 85 10.80 4.14 -17.56
CA ALA A 85 10.32 3.05 -18.42
C ALA A 85 10.21 1.70 -17.69
N SER A 86 11.06 1.49 -16.68
CA SER A 86 11.10 0.24 -15.88
C SER A 86 11.73 0.48 -14.51
N PRO A 87 11.57 -0.44 -13.54
CA PRO A 87 12.27 -0.36 -12.26
C PRO A 87 13.80 -0.37 -12.39
N ASP A 88 14.36 -1.09 -13.37
CA ASP A 88 15.80 -1.05 -13.68
C ASP A 88 16.21 0.33 -14.15
N THR A 89 15.38 0.98 -14.98
CA THR A 89 15.62 2.37 -15.44
C THR A 89 15.60 3.33 -14.25
N VAL A 90 14.71 3.16 -13.29
CA VAL A 90 14.68 3.95 -12.04
C VAL A 90 16.01 3.81 -11.30
N ALA A 91 16.50 2.58 -11.12
CA ALA A 91 17.76 2.31 -10.44
C ALA A 91 18.96 2.95 -11.19
N ALA A 92 19.01 2.76 -12.51
CA ALA A 92 20.08 3.31 -13.35
C ALA A 92 20.09 4.85 -13.34
N GLN A 93 18.94 5.49 -13.45
CA GLN A 93 18.80 6.95 -13.39
C GLN A 93 19.24 7.52 -12.04
N PHE A 94 18.87 6.86 -10.93
CA PHE A 94 19.29 7.28 -9.61
C PHE A 94 20.81 7.22 -9.43
N ILE A 95 21.44 6.13 -9.86
CA ILE A 95 22.90 5.99 -9.82
C ILE A 95 23.59 7.01 -10.74
N ALA A 96 23.06 7.23 -11.94
CA ALA A 96 23.61 8.23 -12.87
C ALA A 96 23.56 9.65 -12.27
N ALA A 97 22.42 10.03 -11.68
CA ALA A 97 22.27 11.32 -10.99
C ALA A 97 23.25 11.48 -9.82
N PHE A 98 23.47 10.43 -9.02
CA PHE A 98 24.48 10.43 -7.97
C PHE A 98 25.89 10.66 -8.52
N LEU A 99 26.26 9.99 -9.62
CA LEU A 99 27.56 10.14 -10.24
C LEU A 99 27.78 11.56 -10.77
N ASP A 100 26.75 12.17 -11.36
CA ASP A 100 26.76 13.56 -11.82
C ASP A 100 26.93 14.52 -10.65
N PHE A 101 26.16 14.32 -9.58
CA PHE A 101 26.32 15.13 -8.36
C PHE A 101 27.70 15.00 -7.75
N ARG A 102 28.26 13.78 -7.66
CA ARG A 102 29.59 13.51 -7.13
C ARG A 102 30.69 14.19 -7.95
N ARG A 103 30.58 14.19 -9.28
CA ARG A 103 31.51 14.91 -10.15
C ARG A 103 31.50 16.42 -9.91
N ALA A 104 30.32 16.98 -9.70
CA ALA A 104 30.17 18.41 -9.41
C ALA A 104 30.57 18.78 -7.97
N ASN A 105 30.52 17.82 -7.02
CA ASN A 105 30.74 18.05 -5.58
C ASN A 105 31.68 17.01 -4.95
N PRO A 106 32.96 16.92 -5.41
CA PRO A 106 33.84 15.81 -5.05
C PRO A 106 34.19 15.70 -3.57
N THR A 107 34.14 16.80 -2.82
CA THR A 107 34.50 16.86 -1.39
C THR A 107 33.32 16.85 -0.44
N ARG A 108 32.10 16.90 -0.95
CA ARG A 108 30.86 17.04 -0.15
C ARG A 108 29.71 16.18 -0.64
N THR A 109 30.01 15.03 -1.23
CA THR A 109 28.97 14.13 -1.71
C THR A 109 28.42 13.32 -0.53
N PRO A 110 27.14 13.49 -0.14
CA PRO A 110 26.51 12.69 0.89
C PRO A 110 26.21 11.27 0.38
N ARG A 111 25.76 10.43 1.28
CA ARG A 111 25.15 9.14 0.89
C ARG A 111 23.79 9.40 0.29
N TRP A 112 23.48 8.67 -0.78
CA TRP A 112 22.17 8.66 -1.39
C TRP A 112 21.51 7.29 -1.21
N THR A 113 20.23 7.28 -0.94
CA THR A 113 19.44 6.04 -0.79
C THR A 113 18.11 6.15 -1.49
N LEU A 114 17.74 5.10 -2.21
CA LEU A 114 16.42 4.91 -2.77
C LEU A 114 15.91 3.53 -2.37
N THR A 115 14.78 3.48 -1.69
CA THR A 115 14.06 2.24 -1.39
C THR A 115 12.64 2.36 -1.92
N ARG A 116 12.20 1.38 -2.72
CA ARG A 116 10.82 1.23 -3.15
C ARG A 116 10.39 -0.20 -2.87
N ALA A 117 9.51 -0.39 -1.93
CA ALA A 117 9.05 -1.72 -1.54
C ALA A 117 7.53 -1.79 -1.62
N VAL A 118 7.01 -2.80 -2.32
CA VAL A 118 5.58 -3.15 -2.33
C VAL A 118 5.43 -4.57 -1.83
N ARG A 119 4.50 -4.79 -0.92
CA ARG A 119 4.23 -6.11 -0.33
C ARG A 119 2.74 -6.41 -0.33
N VAL A 120 2.40 -7.67 -0.52
CA VAL A 120 1.05 -8.18 -0.27
C VAL A 120 0.90 -8.40 1.23
N VAL A 121 -0.08 -7.76 1.85
CA VAL A 121 -0.33 -7.86 3.30
C VAL A 121 -1.64 -8.57 3.62
N VAL A 122 -2.54 -8.64 2.66
CA VAL A 122 -3.77 -9.44 2.70
C VAL A 122 -3.94 -10.14 1.36
N ASP A 123 -4.22 -11.43 1.39
CA ASP A 123 -4.66 -12.26 0.26
C ASP A 123 -5.63 -13.31 0.82
N THR A 124 -6.85 -12.87 1.09
CA THR A 124 -7.90 -13.73 1.66
C THR A 124 -9.28 -13.09 1.53
N LEU A 125 -10.33 -13.88 1.69
CA LEU A 125 -11.73 -13.43 1.69
C LEU A 125 -12.11 -12.62 0.44
N GLY A 126 -11.49 -12.94 -0.71
CA GLY A 126 -11.75 -12.26 -1.98
C GLY A 126 -11.12 -10.85 -2.09
N VAL A 127 -10.17 -10.53 -1.24
CA VAL A 127 -9.45 -9.25 -1.23
C VAL A 127 -7.95 -9.48 -1.24
N VAL A 128 -7.26 -8.71 -2.09
CA VAL A 128 -5.81 -8.52 -2.03
C VAL A 128 -5.54 -7.10 -1.56
N THR A 129 -4.66 -6.93 -0.56
CA THR A 129 -4.22 -5.61 -0.12
C THR A 129 -2.71 -5.49 -0.25
N LEU A 130 -2.30 -4.42 -0.92
CA LEU A 130 -0.90 -4.01 -1.06
C LEU A 130 -0.57 -2.91 -0.04
N HIS A 131 0.65 -2.97 0.46
CA HIS A 131 1.30 -1.91 1.21
C HIS A 131 2.62 -1.57 0.53
N GLY A 132 2.80 -0.31 0.14
CA GLY A 132 4.02 0.17 -0.47
C GLY A 132 4.69 1.25 0.37
N VAL A 133 6.01 1.24 0.39
CA VAL A 133 6.86 2.27 1.01
C VAL A 133 7.89 2.74 -0.01
N GLN A 134 8.04 4.04 -0.13
CA GLN A 134 9.11 4.67 -0.86
C GLN A 134 9.88 5.57 0.10
N GLU A 135 11.18 5.39 0.16
CA GLU A 135 12.09 6.22 0.94
C GLU A 135 13.20 6.68 0.02
N ASP A 136 13.45 7.96 -0.05
CA ASP A 136 14.54 8.52 -0.83
C ASP A 136 15.28 9.60 -0.05
N TYR A 137 16.60 9.63 -0.22
CA TYR A 137 17.48 10.65 0.28
C TYR A 137 18.59 10.91 -0.75
N GLU A 138 18.59 12.10 -1.29
CA GLU A 138 19.57 12.57 -2.28
C GLU A 138 20.49 13.68 -1.72
N GLY A 139 20.64 13.72 -0.38
CA GLY A 139 21.31 14.81 0.32
C GLY A 139 20.32 15.88 0.78
N GLY A 140 20.82 16.86 1.53
CA GLY A 140 20.00 17.93 2.10
C GLY A 140 19.58 17.66 3.55
N ALA A 141 18.55 18.39 4.02
CA ALA A 141 18.17 18.40 5.43
C ALA A 141 17.46 17.10 5.90
N HIS A 142 16.73 16.44 5.02
CA HIS A 142 15.99 15.19 5.30
C HIS A 142 15.67 14.43 4.02
N GLY A 143 15.38 13.14 4.16
CA GLY A 143 14.79 12.33 3.11
C GLY A 143 13.28 12.51 3.02
N MET A 144 12.66 11.84 2.04
CA MET A 144 11.23 11.75 1.87
C MET A 144 10.78 10.29 2.07
N THR A 145 9.72 10.10 2.85
CA THR A 145 9.06 8.79 2.97
C THR A 145 7.61 8.93 2.57
N ASN A 146 7.19 8.14 1.60
CA ASN A 146 5.80 8.01 1.18
C ASN A 146 5.33 6.58 1.36
N THR A 147 4.07 6.42 1.68
CA THR A 147 3.42 5.12 1.88
C THR A 147 2.14 5.07 1.06
N PHE A 148 1.82 3.92 0.47
CA PHE A 148 0.50 3.67 -0.05
C PHE A 148 -0.10 2.38 0.50
N TRP A 149 -1.44 2.39 0.54
CA TRP A 149 -2.28 1.24 0.77
C TRP A 149 -3.26 1.13 -0.40
N ALA A 150 -3.44 -0.05 -0.93
CA ALA A 150 -4.43 -0.30 -1.97
C ALA A 150 -5.02 -1.70 -1.78
N SER A 151 -6.34 -1.79 -1.73
CA SER A 151 -7.06 -3.06 -1.70
C SER A 151 -7.76 -3.30 -3.04
N PHE A 152 -7.83 -4.54 -3.46
CA PHE A 152 -8.48 -4.98 -4.69
C PHE A 152 -9.52 -6.04 -4.36
N ALA A 153 -10.74 -5.83 -4.84
CA ALA A 153 -11.79 -6.84 -4.76
C ALA A 153 -11.65 -7.83 -5.92
N LEU A 154 -11.36 -9.09 -5.63
CA LEU A 154 -11.10 -10.10 -6.66
C LEU A 154 -12.32 -10.36 -7.56
N ALA A 155 -13.52 -10.22 -7.01
CA ALA A 155 -14.76 -10.40 -7.78
C ALA A 155 -14.94 -9.40 -8.92
N THR A 156 -14.42 -8.17 -8.77
CA THR A 156 -14.54 -7.11 -9.77
C THR A 156 -13.22 -6.75 -10.45
N GLY A 157 -12.10 -7.15 -9.86
CA GLY A 157 -10.76 -6.74 -10.27
C GLY A 157 -10.43 -5.26 -9.98
N LYS A 158 -11.31 -4.52 -9.30
CA LYS A 158 -11.17 -3.09 -9.07
C LYS A 158 -10.47 -2.79 -7.76
N ARG A 159 -9.74 -1.67 -7.75
CA ARG A 159 -9.27 -1.06 -6.50
C ARG A 159 -10.46 -0.58 -5.69
N VAL A 160 -10.44 -0.90 -4.41
CA VAL A 160 -11.49 -0.56 -3.45
C VAL A 160 -11.37 0.92 -3.04
N ASP A 161 -12.46 1.65 -3.09
CA ASP A 161 -12.57 3.01 -2.55
C ASP A 161 -13.61 3.08 -1.41
N VAL A 162 -13.82 4.28 -0.86
CA VAL A 162 -14.74 4.48 0.26
C VAL A 162 -16.19 4.12 -0.09
N ASN A 163 -16.61 4.28 -1.36
CA ASN A 163 -17.98 3.98 -1.79
C ASN A 163 -18.23 2.48 -1.93
N ASP A 164 -17.17 1.70 -2.12
CA ASP A 164 -17.23 0.23 -2.09
C ASP A 164 -17.36 -0.29 -0.66
N LEU A 165 -16.89 0.48 0.33
CA LEU A 165 -16.89 0.10 1.75
C LEU A 165 -18.16 0.56 2.47
N VAL A 166 -18.60 1.79 2.23
CA VAL A 166 -19.65 2.47 2.99
C VAL A 166 -20.73 2.99 2.03
N ALA A 167 -21.98 2.81 2.40
CA ALA A 167 -23.08 3.36 1.62
C ALA A 167 -23.04 4.90 1.60
N PRO A 168 -23.43 5.56 0.50
CA PRO A 168 -23.41 7.02 0.39
C PRO A 168 -24.10 7.74 1.55
N ALA A 169 -25.21 7.17 2.05
CA ALA A 169 -25.96 7.72 3.20
C ALA A 169 -25.14 7.71 4.51
N ASP A 170 -24.21 6.78 4.67
CA ASP A 170 -23.40 6.62 5.88
C ASP A 170 -22.01 7.28 5.77
N THR A 171 -21.64 7.82 4.60
CA THR A 171 -20.33 8.46 4.39
C THR A 171 -20.07 9.60 5.38
N GLY A 172 -21.10 10.35 5.76
CA GLY A 172 -20.99 11.41 6.78
C GLY A 172 -20.60 10.87 8.15
N ARG A 173 -21.23 9.77 8.58
CA ARG A 173 -20.92 9.08 9.86
C ARG A 173 -19.51 8.48 9.83
N PHE A 174 -19.14 7.85 8.73
CA PHE A 174 -17.81 7.30 8.53
C PHE A 174 -16.73 8.40 8.62
N ARG A 175 -16.93 9.53 7.92
CA ARG A 175 -16.06 10.71 7.99
C ARG A 175 -15.88 11.23 9.42
N ALA A 176 -16.95 11.33 10.18
CA ALA A 176 -16.89 11.78 11.58
C ALA A 176 -16.09 10.80 12.47
N ILE A 177 -16.16 9.49 12.21
CA ILE A 177 -15.33 8.50 12.90
C ILE A 177 -13.85 8.71 12.55
N VAL A 178 -13.52 8.85 11.25
CA VAL A 178 -12.14 9.06 10.80
C VAL A 178 -11.57 10.34 11.40
N GLU A 179 -12.32 11.46 11.38
CA GLU A 179 -11.90 12.72 11.99
C GLU A 179 -11.65 12.59 13.50
N ARG A 180 -12.56 11.93 14.22
CA ARG A 180 -12.38 11.69 15.66
C ARG A 180 -11.10 10.92 15.95
N GLU A 181 -10.82 9.83 15.21
CA GLU A 181 -9.61 9.03 15.40
C GLU A 181 -8.36 9.80 14.94
N PHE A 182 -8.46 10.62 13.90
CA PHE A 182 -7.38 11.54 13.50
C PHE A 182 -7.04 12.52 14.62
N ARG A 183 -8.04 13.20 15.16
CA ARG A 183 -7.85 14.15 16.28
C ARG A 183 -7.23 13.46 17.50
N LYS A 184 -7.73 12.27 17.85
CA LYS A 184 -7.17 11.47 18.93
C LYS A 184 -5.70 11.10 18.68
N ARG A 185 -5.38 10.65 17.47
CA ARG A 185 -4.01 10.28 17.06
C ARG A 185 -3.05 11.46 17.12
N ARG A 186 -3.53 12.67 16.83
CA ARG A 186 -2.79 13.93 16.84
C ARG A 186 -2.91 14.71 18.15
N VAL A 187 -3.64 14.17 19.13
CA VAL A 187 -3.87 14.79 20.44
C VAL A 187 -4.55 16.16 20.32
N PHE A 188 -5.52 16.29 19.40
CA PHE A 188 -6.32 17.52 19.25
C PHE A 188 -7.67 17.38 19.94
N PRO A 189 -8.02 18.28 20.88
CA PRO A 189 -9.38 18.38 21.39
C PRO A 189 -10.40 18.67 20.27
N ALA A 190 -11.64 18.23 20.45
CA ALA A 190 -12.70 18.45 19.48
C ALA A 190 -12.99 19.95 19.23
N SER A 191 -12.73 20.82 20.21
CA SER A 191 -12.95 22.26 20.14
C SER A 191 -11.87 23.03 19.38
N VAL A 192 -10.73 22.39 19.07
CA VAL A 192 -9.61 23.04 18.39
C VAL A 192 -9.81 22.96 16.88
N SER A 193 -9.68 24.09 16.18
CA SER A 193 -9.66 24.13 14.72
C SER A 193 -8.40 23.44 14.20
N LEU A 194 -8.55 22.52 13.25
CA LEU A 194 -7.40 21.88 12.59
C LEU A 194 -6.61 22.89 11.77
N ALA A 195 -7.31 23.81 11.08
CA ALA A 195 -6.67 24.86 10.27
C ALA A 195 -5.81 25.80 11.14
N ASP A 196 -6.32 26.23 12.31
CA ASP A 196 -5.58 27.09 13.22
C ASP A 196 -4.37 26.36 13.85
N SER A 197 -4.38 25.02 13.82
CA SER A 197 -3.27 24.18 14.28
C SER A 197 -2.28 23.82 13.17
N GLY A 198 -2.39 24.44 11.98
CA GLY A 198 -1.51 24.19 10.84
C GLY A 198 -1.83 22.92 10.06
N PHE A 199 -3.03 22.36 10.25
CA PHE A 199 -3.53 21.22 9.49
C PHE A 199 -4.56 21.68 8.45
N PHE A 200 -4.34 21.31 7.19
CA PHE A 200 -5.25 21.53 6.07
C PHE A 200 -6.05 20.27 5.71
N ALA A 201 -6.44 19.52 6.75
CA ALA A 201 -7.19 18.25 6.63
C ALA A 201 -8.67 18.45 6.30
N GLU A 202 -9.05 19.61 5.73
CA GLU A 202 -10.42 19.92 5.36
C GLU A 202 -10.52 20.32 3.89
N THR A 203 -11.50 19.79 3.19
CA THR A 203 -11.84 20.15 1.82
C THR A 203 -13.32 20.50 1.75
N GLY A 204 -13.63 21.74 1.30
CA GLY A 204 -15.00 22.21 1.22
C GLY A 204 -15.72 22.24 2.57
N GLY A 205 -15.01 22.60 3.67
CA GLY A 205 -15.55 22.66 5.03
C GLY A 205 -15.84 21.29 5.64
N ARG A 206 -15.24 20.21 5.10
CA ARG A 206 -15.40 18.83 5.61
C ARG A 206 -14.03 18.19 5.77
N PHE A 207 -13.89 17.37 6.81
CA PHE A 207 -12.68 16.58 7.02
C PHE A 207 -12.38 15.70 5.79
N ALA A 208 -11.16 15.78 5.26
CA ALA A 208 -10.75 15.02 4.06
C ALA A 208 -10.48 13.56 4.39
N LEU A 209 -11.21 12.66 3.74
CA LEU A 209 -10.88 11.22 3.80
C LEU A 209 -9.68 10.96 2.88
N PRO A 210 -8.68 10.17 3.31
CA PRO A 210 -7.57 9.83 2.44
C PRO A 210 -8.03 8.81 1.38
N ALA A 211 -7.53 8.98 0.15
CA ALA A 211 -7.65 7.93 -0.87
C ALA A 211 -6.72 6.74 -0.58
N ASN A 212 -5.76 6.95 0.29
CA ASN A 212 -4.74 6.00 0.70
C ASN A 212 -5.28 5.13 1.85
N MET A 213 -5.93 4.02 1.51
CA MET A 213 -6.56 3.11 2.46
C MET A 213 -6.39 1.65 2.08
N GLY A 214 -6.38 0.78 3.11
CA GLY A 214 -6.24 -0.66 2.95
C GLY A 214 -7.09 -1.46 3.92
N ILE A 215 -7.74 -2.49 3.40
CA ILE A 215 -8.43 -3.53 4.18
C ILE A 215 -7.34 -4.41 4.81
N THR A 216 -7.37 -4.58 6.13
CA THR A 216 -6.44 -5.46 6.85
C THR A 216 -7.22 -6.45 7.71
N ARG A 217 -6.56 -7.45 8.25
CA ARG A 217 -7.19 -8.41 9.18
C ARG A 217 -7.69 -7.73 10.47
N HIS A 218 -7.08 -6.61 10.85
CA HIS A 218 -7.37 -5.91 12.11
C HIS A 218 -8.35 -4.74 11.97
N GLY A 219 -8.62 -4.30 10.75
CA GLY A 219 -9.46 -3.15 10.49
C GLY A 219 -9.12 -2.47 9.17
N LEU A 220 -9.71 -1.30 8.96
CA LEU A 220 -9.42 -0.43 7.84
C LEU A 220 -8.27 0.50 8.20
N THR A 221 -7.16 0.40 7.47
CA THR A 221 -6.03 1.32 7.60
C THR A 221 -6.19 2.50 6.65
N LEU A 222 -6.00 3.70 7.16
CA LEU A 222 -6.01 4.96 6.44
C LEU A 222 -4.69 5.67 6.66
N HIS A 223 -4.15 6.29 5.62
CA HIS A 223 -2.85 6.94 5.70
C HIS A 223 -2.84 8.28 4.98
N TYR A 224 -2.26 9.27 5.62
CA TYR A 224 -1.93 10.57 5.05
C TYR A 224 -0.41 10.71 5.00
N ASN A 225 0.14 10.91 3.82
CA ASN A 225 1.56 11.14 3.62
C ASN A 225 1.99 12.54 4.12
N PRO A 226 3.29 12.80 4.28
CA PRO A 226 3.78 14.15 4.49
C PRO A 226 3.23 15.11 3.41
N TYR A 227 2.88 16.31 3.80
CA TYR A 227 2.27 17.35 2.97
C TYR A 227 0.83 17.12 2.51
N GLU A 228 0.19 15.95 2.76
CA GLU A 228 -1.22 15.76 2.40
C GLU A 228 -2.18 16.56 3.29
N VAL A 229 -1.90 16.64 4.58
CA VAL A 229 -2.78 17.32 5.55
C VAL A 229 -2.05 18.25 6.51
N ALA A 230 -0.73 18.35 6.44
CA ALA A 230 0.09 19.23 7.27
C ALA A 230 1.47 19.42 6.64
N ALA A 231 2.25 20.39 7.14
CA ALA A 231 3.65 20.56 6.78
C ALA A 231 4.47 19.31 7.13
N TYR A 232 5.60 19.11 6.43
CA TYR A 232 6.50 17.95 6.59
C TYR A 232 6.86 17.66 8.06
N ALA A 233 7.16 18.70 8.83
CA ALA A 233 7.55 18.58 10.23
C ALA A 233 6.48 17.93 11.13
N ALA A 234 5.21 17.96 10.72
CA ALA A 234 4.14 17.25 11.42
C ALA A 234 4.18 15.73 11.18
N GLY A 235 4.89 15.28 10.13
CA GLY A 235 5.00 13.90 9.75
C GLY A 235 3.69 13.28 9.19
N PRO A 236 3.75 12.04 8.71
CA PRO A 236 2.58 11.33 8.21
C PRO A 236 1.60 10.96 9.32
N THR A 237 0.36 10.66 8.98
CA THR A 237 -0.64 10.14 9.90
C THR A 237 -1.19 8.82 9.43
N SER A 238 -0.98 7.76 10.22
CA SER A 238 -1.63 6.46 10.01
C SER A 238 -2.69 6.22 11.07
N LEU A 239 -3.84 5.75 10.64
CA LEU A 239 -4.96 5.35 11.48
C LEU A 239 -5.33 3.91 11.14
N THR A 240 -5.69 3.12 12.15
CA THR A 240 -6.37 1.83 11.93
C THR A 240 -7.70 1.88 12.66
N LEU A 241 -8.77 1.76 11.93
CA LEU A 241 -10.12 1.65 12.47
C LEU A 241 -10.44 0.15 12.65
N PRO A 242 -10.46 -0.37 13.89
CA PRO A 242 -10.84 -1.76 14.13
C PRO A 242 -12.24 -2.05 13.57
N TRP A 243 -12.47 -3.24 13.06
CA TRP A 243 -13.75 -3.61 12.45
C TRP A 243 -14.98 -3.28 13.32
N PRO A 244 -14.97 -3.55 14.65
CA PRO A 244 -16.12 -3.19 15.51
C PRO A 244 -16.45 -1.69 15.53
N THR A 245 -15.50 -0.82 15.14
CA THR A 245 -15.72 0.64 15.11
C THR A 245 -16.53 1.08 13.89
N VAL A 246 -16.50 0.31 12.81
CA VAL A 246 -17.06 0.69 11.50
C VAL A 246 -18.01 -0.34 10.91
N GLN A 247 -18.12 -1.53 11.50
CA GLN A 247 -18.90 -2.67 10.95
C GLN A 247 -20.35 -2.31 10.61
N ASP A 248 -21.01 -1.48 11.42
CA ASP A 248 -22.39 -1.07 11.22
C ASP A 248 -22.58 -0.10 10.03
N LEU A 249 -21.48 0.42 9.48
CA LEU A 249 -21.47 1.32 8.33
C LEU A 249 -21.08 0.61 7.04
N LEU A 250 -20.49 -0.60 7.16
CA LEU A 250 -20.01 -1.34 5.99
C LEU A 250 -21.18 -1.84 5.14
N ARG A 251 -21.00 -1.76 3.85
CA ARG A 251 -21.91 -2.38 2.89
C ARG A 251 -21.93 -3.90 3.10
N PRO A 252 -23.10 -4.53 3.28
CA PRO A 252 -23.20 -5.98 3.48
C PRO A 252 -22.67 -6.81 2.31
N ASP A 253 -22.73 -6.23 1.11
CA ASP A 253 -22.24 -6.77 -0.17
C ASP A 253 -20.84 -6.27 -0.55
N GLY A 254 -20.24 -5.42 0.29
CA GLY A 254 -18.94 -4.81 0.04
C GLY A 254 -17.75 -5.73 0.36
N PRO A 255 -16.57 -5.40 -0.17
CA PRO A 255 -15.37 -6.23 -0.03
C PRO A 255 -14.88 -6.38 1.42
N ALA A 256 -15.23 -5.46 2.33
CA ALA A 256 -14.85 -5.53 3.73
C ALA A 256 -15.81 -6.34 4.60
N ALA A 257 -17.02 -6.70 4.11
CA ALA A 257 -18.06 -7.34 4.90
C ALA A 257 -17.62 -8.66 5.57
N ALA A 258 -16.79 -9.44 4.89
CA ALA A 258 -16.30 -10.72 5.41
C ALA A 258 -15.24 -10.58 6.51
N PHE A 259 -14.58 -9.42 6.61
CA PHE A 259 -13.55 -9.14 7.63
C PHE A 259 -14.14 -8.63 8.95
N ALA A 260 -15.37 -8.11 8.92
CA ALA A 260 -16.04 -7.51 10.07
C ALA A 260 -16.96 -8.48 10.84
N LYS A 261 -16.96 -9.76 10.46
CA LYS A 261 -17.78 -10.83 11.07
C LYS A 261 -17.13 -11.50 12.26
#